data_02ca864318e5328c21497eafa1370267
#
_entry.id   02ca864318e5328c21497eafa1370267
#
_cell.length_a   1.000
_cell.length_b   1.000
_cell.length_c   1.000
_cell.angle_alpha   90.00
_cell.angle_beta   90.00
_cell.angle_gamma   90.00
#
_symmetry.space_group_name_H-M   'P 1'
#
loop_
_entity.id
_entity.type
_entity.pdbx_description
1 polymer ?
#
loop_
_entity_poly.entity_id
_entity_poly.type
_entity_poly.pdbx_seq_one_letter_code
_entity_poly.pdbx_strand_id
1 'polypeptide(L)'
;MKKTRNILVSLLTCLFVILAVPAAVSAAAKAPQCPKKQTLEFYRAYTSYGEIFTEGDGYIYIKNLSRSAVITNVRSSNKYYTASKAAGLNAIYVQTTSGSDHYVKDGEKTKLRFTVRQNGKSYNLSCAVTFKKHSRVFKSIKIGSKNYAALAQGHWMIEDKGTAPKSKVRITVKTVKNYKVDSIEICYKNNRSKKIKNGGKVSLKNVASIYINYHMTAKPKYYKRPTAGYRGFFFGGTVKSPLYESFMLEYK
;
A
#
# COMPACT_ATOMS: atom_id res chain seq x y z
N MET A 1 14.44 76.81 -8.52
CA MET A 1 13.36 76.07 -9.18
C MET A 1 13.77 74.75 -9.86
N LYS A 2 14.92 74.59 -10.50
CA LYS A 2 15.33 73.30 -11.11
C LYS A 2 15.61 72.16 -10.14
N LYS A 3 16.16 72.40 -8.94
CA LYS A 3 16.46 71.35 -7.92
C LYS A 3 15.19 70.70 -7.33
N THR A 4 14.17 71.50 -7.07
CA THR A 4 12.89 71.01 -6.48
C THR A 4 12.13 70.13 -7.48
N ARG A 5 12.21 70.43 -8.79
CA ARG A 5 11.56 69.65 -9.84
C ARG A 5 12.18 68.23 -10.01
N ASN A 6 13.50 68.15 -9.86
CA ASN A 6 14.19 66.85 -9.96
C ASN A 6 13.91 65.94 -8.74
N ILE A 7 13.72 66.50 -7.55
CA ILE A 7 13.36 65.74 -6.34
C ILE A 7 11.93 65.20 -6.45
N LEU A 8 11.00 66.03 -6.99
CA LEU A 8 9.63 65.61 -7.19
C LEU A 8 9.49 64.46 -8.22
N VAL A 9 10.22 64.56 -9.33
CA VAL A 9 10.26 63.51 -10.36
C VAL A 9 10.86 62.22 -9.83
N SER A 10 11.93 62.29 -9.01
CA SER A 10 12.55 61.13 -8.38
C SER A 10 11.63 60.46 -7.36
N LEU A 11 10.89 61.23 -6.54
CA LEU A 11 9.93 60.72 -5.60
C LEU A 11 8.74 60.03 -6.32
N LEU A 12 8.25 60.62 -7.43
CA LEU A 12 7.16 60.04 -8.20
C LEU A 12 7.58 58.73 -8.86
N THR A 13 8.82 58.63 -9.38
CA THR A 13 9.34 57.44 -9.99
C THR A 13 9.53 56.29 -8.95
N CYS A 14 9.98 56.62 -7.75
CA CYS A 14 10.04 55.64 -6.66
C CYS A 14 8.66 55.16 -6.21
N LEU A 15 7.66 56.04 -6.20
CA LEU A 15 6.31 55.64 -5.85
C LEU A 15 5.66 54.70 -6.89
N PHE A 16 5.94 54.95 -8.20
CA PHE A 16 5.43 54.09 -9.26
C PHE A 16 6.16 52.72 -9.30
N VAL A 17 7.42 52.65 -8.91
CA VAL A 17 8.15 51.36 -8.83
C VAL A 17 7.65 50.51 -7.68
N ILE A 18 7.21 51.13 -6.55
CA ILE A 18 6.61 50.39 -5.42
C ILE A 18 5.22 49.88 -5.77
N LEU A 19 4.45 50.60 -6.60
CA LEU A 19 3.09 50.18 -7.03
C LEU A 19 3.15 49.19 -8.20
N ALA A 20 4.26 49.04 -8.88
CA ALA A 20 4.45 48.09 -9.99
C ALA A 20 5.09 46.76 -9.58
N VAL A 21 5.21 46.46 -8.27
CA VAL A 21 5.48 45.09 -7.84
C VAL A 21 4.25 44.28 -8.24
N PRO A 22 4.33 43.42 -9.26
CA PRO A 22 3.21 42.56 -9.57
C PRO A 22 2.94 41.78 -8.29
N ALA A 23 1.77 42.01 -7.67
CA ALA A 23 1.26 41.10 -6.67
C ALA A 23 1.34 39.73 -7.35
N ALA A 24 2.38 38.96 -7.03
CA ALA A 24 2.46 37.59 -7.47
C ALA A 24 1.14 36.97 -7.02
N VAL A 25 0.21 36.84 -7.97
CA VAL A 25 -1.05 36.14 -7.76
C VAL A 25 -0.60 34.71 -7.46
N SER A 26 -0.30 34.47 -6.18
CA SER A 26 -0.02 33.15 -5.68
C SER A 26 -1.24 32.35 -6.06
N ALA A 27 -1.09 31.52 -7.09
CA ALA A 27 -2.15 30.63 -7.53
C ALA A 27 -2.70 29.95 -6.28
N ALA A 28 -3.95 30.23 -5.95
CA ALA A 28 -4.54 29.84 -4.66
C ALA A 28 -4.29 28.34 -4.47
N ALA A 29 -3.51 28.00 -3.46
CA ALA A 29 -3.09 26.63 -3.23
C ALA A 29 -4.35 25.76 -3.12
N LYS A 30 -4.44 24.74 -3.95
CA LYS A 30 -5.62 23.86 -4.02
C LYS A 30 -5.89 23.24 -2.64
N ALA A 31 -7.15 23.22 -2.23
CA ALA A 31 -7.56 22.59 -0.99
C ALA A 31 -7.15 21.10 -0.94
N PRO A 32 -6.75 20.59 0.24
CA PRO A 32 -6.44 19.18 0.39
C PRO A 32 -7.68 18.33 0.14
N GLN A 33 -7.51 17.17 -0.49
CA GLN A 33 -8.60 16.29 -0.86
C GLN A 33 -8.26 14.84 -0.50
N CYS A 34 -9.21 14.13 0.09
CA CYS A 34 -9.15 12.68 0.22
C CYS A 34 -10.32 12.03 -0.55
N PRO A 35 -10.21 10.76 -0.93
CA PRO A 35 -11.34 10.05 -1.51
C PRO A 35 -12.50 9.97 -0.51
N LYS A 36 -13.73 10.22 -0.96
CA LYS A 36 -14.93 10.08 -0.11
C LYS A 36 -15.17 8.64 0.33
N LYS A 37 -14.79 7.67 -0.53
CA LYS A 37 -14.88 6.23 -0.29
C LYS A 37 -13.61 5.55 -0.77
N GLN A 38 -13.12 4.56 -0.04
CA GLN A 38 -11.99 3.72 -0.44
C GLN A 38 -12.19 2.29 0.02
N THR A 39 -11.77 1.35 -0.81
CA THR A 39 -11.65 -0.06 -0.44
C THR A 39 -10.20 -0.34 -0.08
N LEU A 40 -9.98 -0.97 1.07
CA LEU A 40 -8.70 -1.51 1.50
C LEU A 40 -8.80 -3.03 1.44
N GLU A 41 -7.84 -3.68 0.82
CA GLU A 41 -7.77 -5.13 0.78
C GLU A 41 -7.00 -5.65 1.99
N PHE A 42 -7.40 -6.78 2.52
CA PHE A 42 -6.73 -7.45 3.61
C PHE A 42 -6.45 -8.92 3.28
N TYR A 43 -5.40 -9.45 3.90
CA TYR A 43 -4.96 -10.83 3.78
C TYR A 43 -5.07 -11.53 5.12
N ARG A 44 -5.17 -12.86 5.07
CA ARG A 44 -5.06 -13.70 6.24
C ARG A 44 -3.97 -14.73 6.06
N ALA A 45 -3.30 -15.09 7.15
CA ALA A 45 -2.46 -16.27 7.17
C ALA A 45 -3.31 -17.48 7.56
N TYR A 46 -3.16 -18.59 6.87
CA TYR A 46 -3.74 -19.85 7.24
C TYR A 46 -2.65 -20.74 7.84
N THR A 47 -2.71 -20.96 9.13
CA THR A 47 -1.73 -21.74 9.90
C THR A 47 -2.38 -22.96 10.54
N SER A 48 -1.58 -23.78 11.20
CA SER A 48 -2.10 -24.89 12.04
C SER A 48 -2.99 -24.44 13.20
N TYR A 49 -2.88 -23.18 13.59
CA TYR A 49 -3.71 -22.56 14.64
C TYR A 49 -4.98 -21.89 14.09
N GLY A 50 -5.22 -21.98 12.79
CA GLY A 50 -6.34 -21.34 12.10
C GLY A 50 -5.92 -20.09 11.30
N GLU A 51 -6.91 -19.27 10.96
CA GLU A 51 -6.65 -18.01 10.25
C GLU A 51 -6.11 -16.95 11.21
N ILE A 52 -4.91 -16.43 10.91
CA ILE A 52 -4.34 -15.28 11.60
C ILE A 52 -4.47 -14.08 10.66
N PHE A 53 -5.03 -13.00 11.18
CA PHE A 53 -5.12 -11.76 10.44
C PHE A 53 -3.73 -11.15 10.25
N THR A 54 -3.43 -10.77 9.01
CA THR A 54 -2.30 -9.93 8.67
C THR A 54 -2.79 -8.66 8.01
N GLU A 55 -2.18 -7.54 8.37
CA GLU A 55 -2.56 -6.24 7.85
C GLU A 55 -2.40 -6.19 6.35
N GLY A 56 -3.43 -5.68 5.68
CA GLY A 56 -3.33 -5.21 4.30
C GLY A 56 -2.83 -3.77 4.26
N ASP A 57 -2.53 -3.26 3.07
CA ASP A 57 -2.13 -1.87 2.86
C ASP A 57 -3.23 -0.88 3.22
N GLY A 58 -3.13 -0.33 4.41
CA GLY A 58 -4.12 0.56 5.00
C GLY A 58 -3.96 2.04 4.67
N TYR A 59 -3.39 2.42 3.49
CA TYR A 59 -3.11 3.82 3.20
C TYR A 59 -4.22 4.53 2.42
N ILE A 60 -4.60 5.70 2.91
CA ILE A 60 -5.52 6.63 2.24
C ILE A 60 -4.76 7.89 1.90
N TYR A 61 -4.47 8.08 0.63
CA TYR A 61 -3.68 9.20 0.15
C TYR A 61 -4.49 10.49 0.05
N ILE A 62 -3.87 11.60 0.51
CA ILE A 62 -4.44 12.94 0.47
C ILE A 62 -3.74 13.74 -0.63
N LYS A 63 -4.50 14.30 -1.54
CA LYS A 63 -4.00 15.16 -2.61
C LYS A 63 -3.83 16.60 -2.12
N ASN A 64 -3.00 17.36 -2.83
CA ASN A 64 -2.80 18.80 -2.64
C ASN A 64 -2.33 19.16 -1.22
N LEU A 65 -1.60 18.27 -0.54
CA LEU A 65 -0.95 18.62 0.71
C LEU A 65 0.29 19.47 0.45
N SER A 66 0.41 20.60 1.14
CA SER A 66 1.64 21.39 1.18
C SER A 66 2.72 20.67 2.01
N ARG A 67 3.98 21.04 1.83
CA ARG A 67 5.08 20.51 2.66
C ARG A 67 4.89 20.82 4.15
N SER A 68 4.28 21.97 4.47
CA SER A 68 4.00 22.42 5.82
C SER A 68 2.66 21.91 6.38
N ALA A 69 1.92 21.08 5.64
CA ALA A 69 0.62 20.61 6.08
C ALA A 69 0.74 19.72 7.32
N VAL A 70 -0.11 19.99 8.30
CA VAL A 70 -0.24 19.20 9.52
C VAL A 70 -1.57 18.47 9.51
N ILE A 71 -1.52 17.14 9.75
CA ILE A 71 -2.71 16.29 9.86
C ILE A 71 -2.91 15.97 11.34
N THR A 72 -4.09 16.30 11.88
CA THR A 72 -4.45 16.12 13.29
C THR A 72 -5.83 15.48 13.42
N ASN A 73 -6.20 15.13 14.66
CA ASN A 73 -7.53 14.61 15.00
C ASN A 73 -7.95 13.40 14.16
N VAL A 74 -7.01 12.53 13.83
CA VAL A 74 -7.32 11.32 13.06
C VAL A 74 -8.10 10.35 13.95
N ARG A 75 -9.32 9.99 13.52
CA ARG A 75 -10.21 9.10 14.27
C ARG A 75 -10.92 8.12 13.33
N SER A 76 -11.11 6.89 13.82
CA SER A 76 -11.95 5.85 13.22
C SER A 76 -13.30 5.79 13.93
N SER A 77 -14.40 5.58 13.20
CA SER A 77 -15.72 5.37 13.79
C SER A 77 -15.94 3.96 14.34
N ASN A 78 -15.06 3.02 14.00
CA ASN A 78 -15.13 1.65 14.46
C ASN A 78 -13.94 1.39 15.41
N LYS A 79 -14.23 0.98 16.65
CA LYS A 79 -13.25 0.76 17.73
C LYS A 79 -12.17 -0.29 17.39
N TYR A 80 -12.47 -1.19 16.46
CA TYR A 80 -11.54 -2.24 16.03
C TYR A 80 -10.46 -1.74 15.06
N TYR A 81 -10.56 -0.48 14.62
CA TYR A 81 -9.58 0.13 13.72
C TYR A 81 -9.02 1.40 14.32
N THR A 82 -7.72 1.51 14.28
CA THR A 82 -7.01 2.77 14.56
C THR A 82 -6.62 3.44 13.25
N ALA A 83 -6.46 4.73 13.30
CA ALA A 83 -5.96 5.50 12.17
C ALA A 83 -5.00 6.59 12.66
N SER A 84 -3.91 6.77 11.93
CA SER A 84 -2.89 7.75 12.24
C SER A 84 -2.34 8.40 10.97
N LYS A 85 -1.64 9.52 11.10
CA LYS A 85 -0.87 10.07 9.98
C LYS A 85 0.25 9.09 9.64
N ALA A 86 0.36 8.71 8.37
CA ALA A 86 1.47 7.90 7.90
C ALA A 86 2.77 8.71 7.90
N ALA A 87 3.82 8.21 8.57
CA ALA A 87 5.12 8.87 8.61
C ALA A 87 5.72 8.98 7.20
N GLY A 88 6.21 10.18 6.83
CA GLY A 88 6.83 10.41 5.53
C GLY A 88 5.89 10.38 4.32
N LEU A 89 4.57 10.18 4.51
CA LEU A 89 3.58 10.10 3.44
C LEU A 89 2.49 11.16 3.55
N ASN A 90 1.95 11.53 2.40
CA ASN A 90 0.71 12.31 2.32
C ASN A 90 -0.51 11.40 2.44
N ALA A 91 -0.57 10.63 3.53
CA ALA A 91 -1.59 9.60 3.73
C ALA A 91 -2.00 9.43 5.19
N ILE A 92 -3.19 8.89 5.38
CA ILE A 92 -3.63 8.30 6.65
C ILE A 92 -3.40 6.79 6.56
N TYR A 93 -2.79 6.23 7.59
CA TYR A 93 -2.63 4.79 7.75
C TYR A 93 -3.75 4.25 8.64
N VAL A 94 -4.38 3.17 8.21
CA VAL A 94 -5.45 2.48 8.93
C VAL A 94 -4.98 1.07 9.25
N GLN A 95 -5.16 0.66 10.49
CA GLN A 95 -4.77 -0.68 10.95
C GLN A 95 -5.79 -1.19 11.98
N THR A 96 -5.76 -2.48 12.27
CA THR A 96 -6.54 -3.04 13.39
C THR A 96 -5.99 -2.53 14.71
N THR A 97 -6.88 -2.38 15.70
CA THR A 97 -6.48 -2.00 17.06
C THR A 97 -5.62 -3.13 17.66
N SER A 98 -4.42 -2.79 18.10
CA SER A 98 -3.51 -3.75 18.75
C SER A 98 -4.17 -4.37 19.98
N GLY A 99 -3.97 -5.70 20.16
CA GLY A 99 -4.54 -6.46 21.29
C GLY A 99 -6.04 -6.73 21.18
N SER A 100 -6.68 -6.43 20.04
CA SER A 100 -8.06 -6.81 19.81
C SER A 100 -8.13 -8.23 19.20
N ASP A 101 -9.03 -9.07 19.71
CA ASP A 101 -9.35 -10.37 19.12
C ASP A 101 -10.25 -10.25 17.87
N HIS A 102 -10.36 -9.04 17.34
CA HIS A 102 -11.21 -8.77 16.19
C HIS A 102 -10.54 -9.17 14.89
N TYR A 103 -11.18 -10.06 14.16
CA TYR A 103 -10.80 -10.41 12.79
C TYR A 103 -11.59 -9.58 11.80
N VAL A 104 -10.89 -8.94 10.87
CA VAL A 104 -11.53 -8.16 9.80
C VAL A 104 -12.44 -9.05 8.97
N LYS A 105 -13.70 -8.62 8.80
CA LYS A 105 -14.68 -9.32 7.97
C LYS A 105 -14.75 -8.69 6.58
N ASP A 106 -14.98 -9.51 5.56
CA ASP A 106 -15.20 -9.02 4.21
C ASP A 106 -16.43 -8.09 4.16
N GLY A 107 -16.27 -6.91 3.58
CA GLY A 107 -17.30 -5.88 3.54
C GLY A 107 -17.43 -5.04 4.81
N GLU A 108 -16.63 -5.28 5.85
CA GLU A 108 -16.65 -4.45 7.06
C GLU A 108 -16.26 -3.00 6.75
N LYS A 109 -16.78 -2.05 7.54
CA LYS A 109 -16.65 -0.62 7.25
C LYS A 109 -16.19 0.17 8.46
N THR A 110 -15.47 1.25 8.18
CA THR A 110 -15.22 2.33 9.14
C THR A 110 -15.29 3.69 8.43
N LYS A 111 -15.55 4.74 9.17
CA LYS A 111 -15.46 6.12 8.68
C LYS A 111 -14.30 6.82 9.37
N LEU A 112 -13.33 7.24 8.61
CA LEU A 112 -12.24 8.06 9.10
C LEU A 112 -12.65 9.54 9.07
N ARG A 113 -12.20 10.28 10.09
CA ARG A 113 -12.29 11.74 10.17
C ARG A 113 -10.94 12.27 10.60
N PHE A 114 -10.51 13.40 10.03
CA PHE A 114 -9.27 14.06 10.38
C PHE A 114 -9.29 15.52 9.92
N THR A 115 -8.39 16.32 10.50
CA THR A 115 -8.24 17.74 10.15
C THR A 115 -6.88 17.92 9.47
N VAL A 116 -6.88 18.63 8.34
CA VAL A 116 -5.66 19.10 7.66
C VAL A 116 -5.55 20.59 7.88
N ARG A 117 -4.40 21.04 8.41
CA ARG A 117 -4.06 22.45 8.51
C ARG A 117 -2.96 22.77 7.50
N GLN A 118 -3.21 23.70 6.59
CA GLN A 118 -2.22 24.20 5.64
C GLN A 118 -2.55 25.61 5.17
N ASN A 119 -1.53 26.41 4.91
CA ASN A 119 -1.67 27.79 4.43
C ASN A 119 -2.64 28.63 5.29
N GLY A 120 -2.53 28.53 6.61
CA GLY A 120 -3.38 29.25 7.56
C GLY A 120 -4.84 28.77 7.65
N LYS A 121 -5.24 27.74 6.89
CA LYS A 121 -6.60 27.21 6.85
C LYS A 121 -6.70 25.80 7.42
N SER A 122 -7.86 25.48 8.00
CA SER A 122 -8.20 24.14 8.51
C SER A 122 -9.26 23.50 7.63
N TYR A 123 -9.07 22.22 7.30
CA TYR A 123 -9.97 21.43 6.45
C TYR A 123 -10.36 20.15 7.18
N ASN A 124 -11.65 19.96 7.45
CA ASN A 124 -12.16 18.73 8.02
C ASN A 124 -12.48 17.74 6.90
N LEU A 125 -11.74 16.65 6.84
CA LEU A 125 -11.88 15.64 5.82
C LEU A 125 -12.41 14.33 6.40
N SER A 126 -13.05 13.54 5.54
CA SER A 126 -13.50 12.20 5.92
C SER A 126 -13.45 11.24 4.75
N CYS A 127 -13.22 9.95 5.06
CA CYS A 127 -13.23 8.85 4.10
C CYS A 127 -14.02 7.68 4.67
N ALA A 128 -14.98 7.16 3.92
CA ALA A 128 -15.62 5.88 4.24
C ALA A 128 -14.75 4.75 3.69
N VAL A 129 -14.28 3.88 4.57
CA VAL A 129 -13.43 2.74 4.24
C VAL A 129 -14.24 1.46 4.27
N THR A 130 -14.09 0.63 3.26
CA THR A 130 -14.63 -0.73 3.23
C THR A 130 -13.46 -1.69 3.11
N PHE A 131 -13.40 -2.67 4.00
CA PHE A 131 -12.39 -3.72 3.97
C PHE A 131 -12.88 -4.86 3.08
N LYS A 132 -12.01 -5.32 2.16
CA LYS A 132 -12.29 -6.47 1.32
C LYS A 132 -11.17 -7.49 1.44
N LYS A 133 -11.55 -8.77 1.51
CA LYS A 133 -10.61 -9.87 1.40
C LYS A 133 -9.90 -9.75 0.04
N HIS A 134 -8.58 -9.90 0.02
CA HIS A 134 -7.79 -9.80 -1.20
C HIS A 134 -8.34 -10.69 -2.31
N SER A 135 -8.36 -10.15 -3.51
CA SER A 135 -8.92 -10.85 -4.66
C SER A 135 -8.08 -12.08 -5.04
N ARG A 136 -8.73 -13.06 -5.66
CA ARG A 136 -8.05 -14.26 -6.13
C ARG A 136 -6.96 -13.92 -7.13
N VAL A 137 -5.70 -14.27 -6.82
CA VAL A 137 -4.55 -14.08 -7.70
C VAL A 137 -4.30 -15.30 -8.57
N PHE A 138 -4.51 -16.51 -8.02
CA PHE A 138 -4.15 -17.75 -8.67
C PHE A 138 -5.36 -18.52 -9.22
N LYS A 139 -5.30 -18.94 -10.48
CA LYS A 139 -6.20 -19.95 -11.05
C LYS A 139 -5.81 -21.34 -10.58
N SER A 140 -4.51 -21.62 -10.52
CA SER A 140 -3.97 -22.87 -9.98
C SER A 140 -2.57 -22.69 -9.41
N ILE A 141 -2.29 -23.41 -8.32
CA ILE A 141 -0.96 -23.65 -7.76
C ILE A 141 -0.83 -25.16 -7.63
N LYS A 142 -0.26 -25.82 -8.63
CA LYS A 142 -0.10 -27.26 -8.64
C LYS A 142 1.32 -27.65 -8.21
N ILE A 143 1.42 -28.47 -7.17
CA ILE A 143 2.66 -29.07 -6.68
C ILE A 143 2.45 -30.57 -6.72
N GLY A 144 3.01 -31.22 -7.74
CA GLY A 144 2.63 -32.58 -8.08
C GLY A 144 1.15 -32.68 -8.44
N SER A 145 0.41 -33.52 -7.75
CA SER A 145 -1.03 -33.72 -7.94
C SER A 145 -1.88 -32.72 -7.14
N LYS A 146 -1.35 -32.10 -6.07
CA LYS A 146 -2.10 -31.23 -5.17
C LYS A 146 -2.24 -29.82 -5.75
N ASN A 147 -3.44 -29.22 -5.64
CA ASN A 147 -3.72 -27.86 -6.08
C ASN A 147 -4.10 -26.99 -4.88
N TYR A 148 -3.31 -25.95 -4.62
CA TYR A 148 -3.45 -25.05 -3.48
C TYR A 148 -4.21 -23.76 -3.80
N ALA A 149 -4.68 -23.54 -5.03
CA ALA A 149 -5.26 -22.26 -5.44
C ALA A 149 -6.51 -21.84 -4.64
N ALA A 150 -7.33 -22.80 -4.22
CA ALA A 150 -8.51 -22.51 -3.39
C ALA A 150 -8.09 -22.04 -1.99
N LEU A 151 -7.09 -22.70 -1.39
CA LEU A 151 -6.54 -22.31 -0.09
C LEU A 151 -5.78 -20.98 -0.15
N ALA A 152 -5.12 -20.68 -1.28
CA ALA A 152 -4.41 -19.43 -1.47
C ALA A 152 -5.32 -18.21 -1.64
N GLN A 153 -6.62 -18.40 -1.80
CA GLN A 153 -7.54 -17.29 -1.99
C GLN A 153 -7.67 -16.41 -0.74
N GLY A 154 -7.15 -15.20 -0.81
CA GLY A 154 -7.16 -14.24 0.30
C GLY A 154 -6.19 -14.57 1.43
N HIS A 155 -5.18 -15.42 1.14
CA HIS A 155 -4.12 -15.77 2.08
C HIS A 155 -2.77 -15.46 1.44
N TRP A 156 -1.86 -14.88 2.20
CA TRP A 156 -0.47 -14.69 1.78
C TRP A 156 0.41 -15.88 2.18
N MET A 157 -0.05 -16.68 3.15
CA MET A 157 0.65 -17.86 3.66
C MET A 157 -0.33 -18.99 3.91
N ILE A 158 0.10 -20.21 3.60
CA ILE A 158 -0.57 -21.47 3.97
C ILE A 158 0.46 -22.37 4.63
N GLU A 159 0.09 -22.94 5.75
CA GLU A 159 0.83 -24.02 6.37
C GLU A 159 0.21 -25.36 5.94
N ASP A 160 0.99 -26.18 5.22
CA ASP A 160 0.58 -27.54 4.85
C ASP A 160 1.01 -28.53 5.94
N LYS A 161 0.07 -29.11 6.63
CA LYS A 161 0.31 -30.15 7.64
C LYS A 161 0.77 -31.48 7.05
N GLY A 162 0.68 -31.62 5.72
CA GLY A 162 1.12 -32.84 5.02
C GLY A 162 2.63 -32.87 4.83
N THR A 163 3.16 -34.08 4.74
CA THR A 163 4.58 -34.28 4.41
C THR A 163 4.86 -33.83 2.99
N ALA A 164 5.91 -33.03 2.81
CA ALA A 164 6.38 -32.65 1.48
C ALA A 164 6.67 -33.88 0.62
N PRO A 165 6.36 -33.88 -0.69
CA PRO A 165 6.65 -34.98 -1.57
C PRO A 165 8.13 -35.35 -1.56
N LYS A 166 8.48 -36.63 -1.31
CA LYS A 166 9.89 -37.11 -1.31
C LYS A 166 10.49 -37.20 -2.72
N SER A 167 9.65 -37.38 -3.75
CA SER A 167 10.05 -37.47 -5.16
C SER A 167 10.16 -36.08 -5.81
N LYS A 168 10.84 -36.05 -6.98
CA LYS A 168 10.82 -34.83 -7.82
C LYS A 168 9.40 -34.57 -8.33
N VAL A 169 8.87 -33.40 -8.07
CA VAL A 169 7.53 -32.95 -8.51
C VAL A 169 7.63 -31.74 -9.42
N ARG A 170 6.66 -31.60 -10.28
CA ARG A 170 6.49 -30.38 -11.10
C ARG A 170 5.71 -29.37 -10.30
N ILE A 171 6.16 -28.10 -10.32
CA ILE A 171 5.44 -26.95 -9.76
C ILE A 171 4.94 -26.09 -10.90
N THR A 172 3.62 -25.91 -11.01
CA THR A 172 2.99 -25.11 -12.05
C THR A 172 2.02 -24.13 -11.44
N VAL A 173 2.21 -22.84 -11.73
CA VAL A 173 1.37 -21.75 -11.24
C VAL A 173 0.71 -21.05 -12.42
N LYS A 174 -0.59 -20.87 -12.34
CA LYS A 174 -1.37 -20.05 -13.29
C LYS A 174 -2.08 -18.94 -12.51
N THR A 175 -1.87 -17.70 -12.93
CA THR A 175 -2.51 -16.51 -12.35
C THR A 175 -3.83 -16.17 -13.08
N VAL A 176 -4.65 -15.36 -12.44
CA VAL A 176 -5.77 -14.68 -13.12
C VAL A 176 -5.24 -13.52 -13.97
N LYS A 177 -6.12 -12.89 -14.76
CA LYS A 177 -5.80 -11.71 -15.56
C LYS A 177 -5.19 -10.62 -14.68
N ASN A 178 -4.22 -9.88 -15.20
CA ASN A 178 -3.50 -8.78 -14.55
C ASN A 178 -2.49 -9.18 -13.45
N TYR A 179 -2.14 -10.46 -13.34
CA TYR A 179 -1.04 -10.93 -12.50
C TYR A 179 -0.07 -11.80 -13.29
N LYS A 180 1.21 -11.75 -12.92
CA LYS A 180 2.28 -12.55 -13.52
C LYS A 180 3.18 -13.11 -12.43
N VAL A 181 3.54 -14.39 -12.56
CA VAL A 181 4.54 -15.03 -11.70
C VAL A 181 5.93 -14.59 -12.14
N ASP A 182 6.74 -14.12 -11.20
CA ASP A 182 8.11 -13.69 -11.42
C ASP A 182 9.11 -14.81 -11.14
N SER A 183 8.96 -15.48 -10.00
CA SER A 183 9.82 -16.56 -9.60
C SER A 183 9.11 -17.52 -8.65
N ILE A 184 9.60 -18.76 -8.62
CA ILE A 184 9.25 -19.74 -7.60
C ILE A 184 10.56 -20.07 -6.88
N GLU A 185 10.58 -19.88 -5.56
CA GLU A 185 11.75 -20.12 -4.73
C GLU A 185 11.45 -21.23 -3.73
N ILE A 186 12.31 -22.22 -3.67
CA ILE A 186 12.22 -23.36 -2.76
C ILE A 186 13.22 -23.13 -1.64
N CYS A 187 12.77 -23.01 -0.41
CA CYS A 187 13.61 -22.89 0.78
C CYS A 187 13.65 -24.24 1.51
N TYR A 188 14.84 -24.70 1.83
CA TYR A 188 15.09 -25.97 2.50
C TYR A 188 15.38 -25.76 3.98
N LYS A 189 15.14 -26.79 4.80
CA LYS A 189 15.37 -26.76 6.27
C LYS A 189 16.84 -26.46 6.67
N ASN A 190 17.79 -26.59 5.76
CA ASN A 190 19.20 -26.23 5.94
C ASN A 190 19.55 -24.80 5.51
N ASN A 191 18.55 -23.91 5.41
CA ASN A 191 18.67 -22.51 5.01
C ASN A 191 19.20 -22.28 3.56
N ARG A 192 19.26 -23.32 2.74
CA ARG A 192 19.55 -23.15 1.31
C ARG A 192 18.27 -22.83 0.55
N SER A 193 18.38 -22.04 -0.50
CA SER A 193 17.26 -21.79 -1.40
C SER A 193 17.62 -22.09 -2.86
N LYS A 194 16.59 -22.36 -3.67
CA LYS A 194 16.71 -22.61 -5.10
C LYS A 194 15.56 -21.99 -5.85
N LYS A 195 15.88 -21.13 -6.80
CA LYS A 195 14.87 -20.61 -7.76
C LYS A 195 14.66 -21.61 -8.88
N ILE A 196 13.39 -21.80 -9.27
CA ILE A 196 13.00 -22.64 -10.40
C ILE A 196 12.11 -21.85 -11.36
N LYS A 197 12.10 -22.25 -12.62
CA LYS A 197 11.13 -21.76 -13.62
C LYS A 197 9.74 -22.34 -13.33
N ASN A 198 8.69 -21.59 -13.63
CA ASN A 198 7.33 -22.10 -13.58
C ASN A 198 7.17 -23.32 -14.51
N GLY A 199 6.61 -24.40 -14.00
CA GLY A 199 6.55 -25.69 -14.68
C GLY A 199 7.80 -26.58 -14.48
N GLY A 200 8.82 -26.10 -13.75
CA GLY A 200 10.02 -26.85 -13.45
C GLY A 200 9.78 -28.04 -12.51
N LYS A 201 10.62 -29.08 -12.62
CA LYS A 201 10.66 -30.21 -11.70
C LYS A 201 11.73 -29.98 -10.62
N VAL A 202 11.39 -30.23 -9.36
CA VAL A 202 12.29 -30.06 -8.22
C VAL A 202 12.03 -31.13 -7.16
N SER A 203 13.09 -31.53 -6.45
CA SER A 203 12.96 -32.36 -5.25
C SER A 203 12.50 -31.47 -4.09
N LEU A 204 11.46 -31.89 -3.37
CA LEU A 204 10.98 -31.24 -2.16
C LEU A 204 11.43 -31.95 -0.88
N LYS A 205 12.42 -32.85 -0.97
CA LYS A 205 13.03 -33.48 0.20
C LYS A 205 13.62 -32.38 1.10
N ASN A 206 13.28 -32.40 2.37
CA ASN A 206 13.70 -31.40 3.36
C ASN A 206 13.34 -29.94 3.01
N VAL A 207 12.27 -29.72 2.24
CA VAL A 207 11.73 -28.39 2.02
C VAL A 207 11.13 -27.84 3.32
N ALA A 208 11.37 -26.54 3.57
CA ALA A 208 10.71 -25.78 4.63
C ALA A 208 9.55 -24.99 4.04
N SER A 209 9.80 -24.25 2.95
CA SER A 209 8.77 -23.42 2.34
C SER A 209 8.98 -23.24 0.84
N ILE A 210 7.90 -22.86 0.16
CA ILE A 210 7.88 -22.48 -1.25
C ILE A 210 7.30 -21.08 -1.35
N TYR A 211 8.07 -20.15 -1.93
CA TYR A 211 7.61 -18.79 -2.23
C TYR A 211 7.25 -18.68 -3.69
N ILE A 212 6.08 -18.16 -3.97
CA ILE A 212 5.63 -17.80 -5.31
C ILE A 212 5.59 -16.29 -5.37
N ASN A 213 6.60 -15.68 -5.97
CA ASN A 213 6.68 -14.24 -6.15
C ASN A 213 5.95 -13.85 -7.42
N TYR A 214 5.10 -12.84 -7.34
CA TYR A 214 4.27 -12.37 -8.43
C TYR A 214 4.08 -10.86 -8.36
N HIS A 215 3.63 -10.28 -9.45
CA HIS A 215 3.29 -8.86 -9.49
C HIS A 215 2.00 -8.62 -10.26
N MET A 216 1.37 -7.49 -9.95
CA MET A 216 0.24 -6.98 -10.69
C MET A 216 0.72 -6.30 -11.99
N THR A 217 0.22 -6.73 -13.16
CA THR A 217 0.57 -6.17 -14.47
C THR A 217 -0.27 -4.93 -14.82
N ALA A 218 -1.44 -4.77 -14.20
CA ALA A 218 -2.31 -3.60 -14.36
C ALA A 218 -2.17 -2.66 -13.15
N LYS A 219 -2.16 -1.35 -13.40
CA LYS A 219 -2.21 -0.36 -12.31
C LYS A 219 -3.58 -0.43 -11.62
N PRO A 220 -3.65 -0.65 -10.30
CA PRO A 220 -4.91 -0.57 -9.57
C PRO A 220 -5.50 0.84 -9.70
N LYS A 221 -6.82 0.95 -9.89
CA LYS A 221 -7.52 2.24 -10.05
C LYS A 221 -7.31 3.19 -8.86
N TYR A 222 -7.06 2.67 -7.70
CA TYR A 222 -6.89 3.38 -6.43
C TYR A 222 -5.44 3.51 -5.96
N TYR A 223 -4.49 2.84 -6.64
CA TYR A 223 -3.09 2.89 -6.26
C TYR A 223 -2.45 4.17 -6.80
N LYS A 224 -2.04 5.05 -5.89
CA LYS A 224 -1.17 6.18 -6.18
C LYS A 224 0.18 5.95 -5.53
N ARG A 225 1.23 6.10 -6.33
CA ARG A 225 2.60 6.01 -5.85
C ARG A 225 2.82 6.87 -4.61
N PRO A 226 3.53 6.38 -3.59
CA PRO A 226 4.14 7.23 -2.58
C PRO A 226 5.02 8.28 -3.25
N THR A 227 5.10 9.46 -2.65
CA THR A 227 6.05 10.49 -3.08
C THR A 227 7.49 9.98 -2.96
N ALA A 228 8.38 10.45 -3.85
CA ALA A 228 9.78 10.07 -3.86
C ALA A 228 10.40 10.19 -2.46
N GLY A 229 11.08 9.14 -1.99
CA GLY A 229 11.74 9.07 -0.68
C GLY A 229 11.11 8.10 0.31
N TYR A 230 9.90 7.61 0.08
CA TYR A 230 9.32 6.59 0.93
C TYR A 230 9.89 5.20 0.59
N ARG A 231 10.73 4.69 1.48
CA ARG A 231 11.07 3.26 1.56
C ARG A 231 10.19 2.61 2.61
N GLY A 232 8.88 2.54 2.33
CA GLY A 232 7.98 1.74 3.12
C GLY A 232 8.24 0.26 2.90
N PHE A 233 7.83 -0.56 3.83
CA PHE A 233 7.85 -2.01 3.77
C PHE A 233 6.88 -2.58 2.71
N PHE A 234 6.83 -1.99 1.55
CA PHE A 234 6.30 -2.63 0.37
C PHE A 234 7.43 -3.48 -0.20
N PHE A 235 7.45 -4.71 0.14
CA PHE A 235 8.30 -5.79 -0.36
C PHE A 235 9.23 -5.36 -1.51
N GLY A 236 10.28 -4.59 -1.20
CA GLY A 236 11.40 -4.29 -2.08
C GLY A 236 11.15 -3.49 -3.36
N GLY A 237 9.94 -3.00 -3.61
CA GLY A 237 9.64 -2.24 -4.81
C GLY A 237 10.07 -0.77 -4.73
N THR A 238 10.82 -0.29 -5.72
CA THR A 238 10.99 1.15 -5.93
C THR A 238 9.67 1.75 -6.42
N VAL A 239 9.49 3.06 -6.26
CA VAL A 239 8.29 3.82 -6.67
C VAL A 239 7.88 3.63 -8.15
N LYS A 240 8.76 3.08 -8.99
CA LYS A 240 8.50 2.76 -10.40
C LYS A 240 8.07 1.31 -10.63
N SER A 241 8.18 0.44 -9.62
CA SER A 241 7.90 -0.98 -9.76
C SER A 241 6.40 -1.28 -9.64
N PRO A 242 5.88 -2.26 -10.36
CA PRO A 242 4.57 -2.84 -10.07
C PRO A 242 4.54 -3.38 -8.65
N LEU A 243 3.35 -3.53 -8.08
CA LEU A 243 3.18 -4.18 -6.79
C LEU A 243 3.69 -5.62 -6.88
N TYR A 244 4.79 -5.88 -6.17
CA TYR A 244 5.32 -7.22 -5.99
C TYR A 244 4.77 -7.80 -4.72
N GLU A 245 4.29 -9.01 -4.80
CA GLU A 245 3.73 -9.76 -3.69
C GLU A 245 4.34 -11.16 -3.67
N SER A 246 4.22 -11.83 -2.54
CA SER A 246 4.67 -13.20 -2.37
C SER A 246 3.60 -14.03 -1.69
N PHE A 247 3.34 -15.22 -2.21
CA PHE A 247 2.56 -16.24 -1.56
C PHE A 247 3.51 -17.31 -1.03
N MET A 248 3.36 -17.69 0.23
CA MET A 248 4.18 -18.70 0.90
C MET A 248 3.39 -19.96 1.20
N LEU A 249 3.94 -21.11 0.84
CA LEU A 249 3.49 -22.40 1.30
C LEU A 249 4.57 -22.99 2.21
N GLU A 250 4.24 -23.20 3.48
CA GLU A 250 5.13 -23.78 4.48
C GLU A 250 4.79 -25.26 4.70
N TYR A 251 5.82 -26.09 4.82
CA TYR A 251 5.70 -27.50 5.17
C TYR A 251 6.23 -27.74 6.59
N LYS A 252 5.46 -28.44 7.40
CA LYS A 252 5.89 -28.91 8.73
C LYS A 252 6.74 -30.16 8.69
#